data_f2cd4055d8eccc263ed80a20725863f4
#
_entry.id   f2cd4055d8eccc263ed80a20725863f4
#
_cell.length_a   1.000
_cell.length_b   1.000
_cell.length_c   1.000
_cell.angle_alpha   90.00
_cell.angle_beta   90.00
_cell.angle_gamma   90.00
#
_symmetry.space_group_name_H-M   'P 1'
#
loop_
_entity.id
_entity.type
_entity.pdbx_description
1 polymer ?
#
loop_
_entity_poly.entity_id
_entity_poly.type
_entity_poly.pdbx_seq_one_letter_code
_entity_poly.pdbx_strand_id
1 'polypeptide(L)'
;MTRRFVTWGIPALLALSGGALVAQQSDEALFMTGAEPVSPEDYAKLPKQGRFRAYLPKQVDLSNAYPPPGSQGPQPNCVAWATTYAARTFLNFRDKNVQPDEPSEQMSPAYVYNRLRPAGTPCTGTISIVQALTLLKNEGTVSLAEFPDDMTKCAVPAAEGLKEKAGNFRLLDWRAVDREVKDDWRTPIILDDVKGALARGAPVIFAMPAPADFKAFRGDGVYRRAEKPDKANYHAMAIVGYDEDRQALRIMNSWGPIWGDKGYAWVDYATFKLLTGEAYSLEAPIASVAPGAPPPPPRSDAQVFADQVAAMPCGAVSVQGKSVTGFSGDLNAIAALREAATKADPAMTVAVRHMPWPQCEAALTLAAPLARAGTSLVTLTADGKDRGGDPVMMQENDIFGVSATTSAARPYLSIIYLQADGSAVELHRGHPEPDRKGVRRVTIGLSQTAQRYQVAPPFGPEMIIALSSAKPLFGDDEVVNGTERQFLTRLRAKLVSQQDDALSAAYVRLQTTR
;
A
#
# COMPACT_ATOMS: atom_id res chain seq x y z
N MET A 1 -13.70 -79.41 44.41
CA MET A 1 -14.02 -78.03 44.83
C MET A 1 -13.41 -77.08 43.80
N THR A 2 -14.21 -76.66 42.83
CA THR A 2 -13.76 -75.85 41.68
C THR A 2 -14.45 -74.46 41.79
N ARG A 3 -13.70 -73.45 42.04
CA ARG A 3 -14.21 -72.07 42.02
C ARG A 3 -14.10 -71.45 40.62
N ARG A 4 -15.24 -71.06 40.03
CA ARG A 4 -15.31 -70.29 38.79
C ARG A 4 -15.14 -68.81 39.11
N PHE A 5 -14.21 -68.13 38.40
CA PHE A 5 -14.13 -66.68 38.36
C PHE A 5 -14.92 -66.18 37.13
N VAL A 6 -15.87 -65.29 37.41
CA VAL A 6 -16.61 -64.54 36.40
C VAL A 6 -15.86 -63.20 36.19
N THR A 7 -15.34 -62.96 34.97
CA THR A 7 -14.76 -61.68 34.57
C THR A 7 -15.88 -60.83 33.93
N TRP A 8 -16.13 -59.67 34.52
CA TRP A 8 -16.98 -58.64 33.92
C TRP A 8 -16.14 -57.79 32.99
N GLY A 9 -16.42 -57.79 31.70
CA GLY A 9 -15.88 -56.88 30.71
C GLY A 9 -16.68 -55.57 30.74
N ILE A 10 -16.00 -54.47 30.95
CA ILE A 10 -16.56 -53.13 30.79
C ILE A 10 -16.40 -52.72 29.32
N PRO A 11 -17.45 -52.33 28.60
CA PRO A 11 -17.28 -51.79 27.26
C PRO A 11 -16.78 -50.34 27.39
N ALA A 12 -15.58 -50.07 26.87
CA ALA A 12 -15.12 -48.69 26.66
C ALA A 12 -15.96 -48.05 25.56
N LEU A 13 -16.78 -47.08 25.93
CA LEU A 13 -17.49 -46.20 24.98
C LEU A 13 -16.49 -45.26 24.31
N LEU A 14 -16.41 -45.38 22.99
CA LEU A 14 -15.90 -44.33 22.11
C LEU A 14 -16.82 -43.12 22.20
N ALA A 15 -16.33 -42.04 22.83
CA ALA A 15 -16.97 -40.73 22.82
C ALA A 15 -15.91 -39.65 22.61
N LEU A 16 -15.31 -39.61 21.41
CA LEU A 16 -14.41 -38.52 21.00
C LEU A 16 -14.40 -38.35 19.46
N SER A 17 -15.54 -38.01 18.85
CA SER A 17 -15.56 -37.52 17.46
C SER A 17 -16.70 -36.53 17.14
N GLY A 18 -17.58 -36.25 18.12
CA GLY A 18 -18.69 -35.31 17.89
C GLY A 18 -18.36 -33.84 18.07
N GLY A 19 -17.33 -33.50 18.88
CA GLY A 19 -17.03 -32.11 19.20
C GLY A 19 -16.35 -31.33 18.06
N ALA A 20 -15.51 -31.98 17.27
CA ALA A 20 -14.81 -31.33 16.16
C ALA A 20 -15.72 -31.04 14.96
N LEU A 21 -16.67 -31.91 14.68
CA LEU A 21 -17.67 -31.71 13.60
C LEU A 21 -18.69 -30.61 13.93
N VAL A 22 -19.10 -30.49 15.20
CA VAL A 22 -20.02 -29.42 15.63
C VAL A 22 -19.34 -28.06 15.66
N ALA A 23 -18.06 -27.99 16.06
CA ALA A 23 -17.28 -26.75 16.00
C ALA A 23 -17.04 -26.30 14.55
N GLN A 24 -16.77 -27.21 13.63
CA GLN A 24 -16.53 -26.91 12.21
C GLN A 24 -17.81 -26.43 11.50
N GLN A 25 -18.97 -26.98 11.82
CA GLN A 25 -20.25 -26.45 11.31
C GLN A 25 -20.62 -25.08 11.88
N SER A 26 -20.25 -24.79 13.13
CA SER A 26 -20.46 -23.47 13.74
C SER A 26 -19.56 -22.39 13.12
N ASP A 27 -18.30 -22.72 12.79
CA ASP A 27 -17.35 -21.79 12.17
C ASP A 27 -17.72 -21.47 10.71
N GLU A 28 -18.22 -22.40 9.93
CA GLU A 28 -18.70 -22.12 8.57
C GLU A 28 -19.93 -21.20 8.56
N ALA A 29 -20.83 -21.33 9.51
CA ALA A 29 -21.98 -20.45 9.64
C ALA A 29 -21.62 -19.05 10.14
N LEU A 30 -20.56 -18.93 10.95
CA LEU A 30 -20.07 -17.67 11.50
C LEU A 30 -19.22 -16.87 10.50
N PHE A 31 -18.51 -17.55 9.58
CA PHE A 31 -17.56 -16.94 8.64
C PHE A 31 -18.04 -17.10 7.20
N MET A 32 -19.26 -16.61 6.94
CA MET A 32 -19.90 -16.69 5.64
C MET A 32 -19.15 -15.87 4.59
N THR A 33 -19.15 -16.36 3.36
CA THR A 33 -18.62 -15.71 2.16
C THR A 33 -19.75 -15.50 1.16
N GLY A 34 -19.57 -14.67 0.13
CA GLY A 34 -20.67 -14.39 -0.81
C GLY A 34 -20.30 -13.42 -1.92
N ALA A 35 -19.02 -13.25 -2.20
CA ALA A 35 -18.58 -12.47 -3.34
C ALA A 35 -18.65 -13.31 -4.62
N GLU A 36 -19.28 -12.77 -5.66
CA GLU A 36 -19.27 -13.31 -7.02
C GLU A 36 -18.17 -12.62 -7.82
N PRO A 37 -17.07 -13.32 -8.18
CA PRO A 37 -15.99 -12.72 -8.92
C PRO A 37 -16.44 -12.28 -10.32
N VAL A 38 -15.95 -11.14 -10.79
CA VAL A 38 -16.11 -10.70 -12.17
C VAL A 38 -15.25 -11.55 -13.09
N SER A 39 -15.76 -11.88 -14.29
CA SER A 39 -14.96 -12.62 -15.26
C SER A 39 -13.69 -11.84 -15.68
N PRO A 40 -12.58 -12.52 -16.01
CA PRO A 40 -11.38 -11.85 -16.50
C PRO A 40 -11.62 -10.91 -17.67
N GLU A 41 -12.49 -11.31 -18.60
CA GLU A 41 -12.85 -10.55 -19.80
C GLU A 41 -13.63 -9.29 -19.43
N ASP A 42 -14.54 -9.36 -18.47
CA ASP A 42 -15.31 -8.21 -18.02
C ASP A 42 -14.48 -7.29 -17.13
N TYR A 43 -13.59 -7.86 -16.29
CA TYR A 43 -12.64 -7.06 -15.51
C TYR A 43 -11.71 -6.23 -16.39
N ALA A 44 -11.25 -6.79 -17.52
CA ALA A 44 -10.40 -6.08 -18.49
C ALA A 44 -11.08 -4.84 -19.08
N LYS A 45 -12.41 -4.89 -19.29
CA LYS A 45 -13.21 -3.78 -19.86
C LYS A 45 -13.53 -2.66 -18.85
N LEU A 46 -13.36 -2.90 -17.56
CA LEU A 46 -13.69 -1.91 -16.54
C LEU A 46 -12.76 -0.68 -16.63
N PRO A 47 -13.27 0.51 -16.27
CA PRO A 47 -12.41 1.69 -16.20
C PRO A 47 -11.33 1.50 -15.13
N LYS A 48 -10.07 1.65 -15.54
CA LYS A 48 -8.90 1.45 -14.67
C LYS A 48 -8.49 2.75 -14.01
N GLN A 49 -7.96 2.65 -12.78
CA GLN A 49 -7.24 3.77 -12.20
C GLN A 49 -5.89 3.98 -12.92
N GLY A 50 -5.42 5.23 -12.96
CA GLY A 50 -4.09 5.54 -13.49
C GLY A 50 -2.98 4.92 -12.64
N ARG A 51 -1.85 4.57 -13.29
CA ARG A 51 -0.65 4.11 -12.59
C ARG A 51 -0.19 5.13 -11.56
N PHE A 52 0.08 4.67 -10.36
CA PHE A 52 0.56 5.55 -9.31
C PHE A 52 2.06 5.84 -9.50
N ARG A 53 2.39 7.12 -9.76
CA ARG A 53 3.75 7.59 -9.99
C ARG A 53 4.06 8.78 -9.08
N ALA A 54 3.92 8.59 -7.77
CA ALA A 54 4.21 9.60 -6.76
C ALA A 54 4.76 8.93 -5.50
N TYR A 55 5.14 9.74 -4.52
CA TYR A 55 5.65 9.24 -3.24
C TYR A 55 4.66 8.31 -2.54
N LEU A 56 5.17 7.16 -2.10
CA LEU A 56 4.45 6.23 -1.21
C LEU A 56 5.06 6.33 0.19
N PRO A 57 4.30 6.77 1.19
CA PRO A 57 4.70 6.71 2.59
C PRO A 57 5.12 5.28 2.97
N LYS A 58 5.99 5.16 3.97
CA LYS A 58 6.40 3.85 4.49
C LYS A 58 5.25 3.08 5.12
N GLN A 59 4.30 3.81 5.68
CA GLN A 59 3.11 3.28 6.33
C GLN A 59 1.90 4.18 6.07
N VAL A 60 0.74 3.58 5.88
CA VAL A 60 -0.56 4.25 5.87
C VAL A 60 -1.51 3.45 6.74
N ASP A 61 -2.20 4.11 7.66
CA ASP A 61 -3.28 3.52 8.45
C ASP A 61 -4.49 4.46 8.44
N LEU A 62 -5.55 4.05 7.80
CA LEU A 62 -6.81 4.77 7.67
C LEU A 62 -7.88 4.21 8.62
N SER A 63 -7.55 3.19 9.44
CA SER A 63 -8.53 2.45 10.24
C SER A 63 -9.32 3.34 11.21
N ASN A 64 -8.74 4.45 11.68
CA ASN A 64 -9.41 5.39 12.59
C ASN A 64 -10.60 6.15 11.96
N ALA A 65 -10.73 6.14 10.63
CA ALA A 65 -11.86 6.73 9.93
C ALA A 65 -12.88 5.68 9.43
N TYR A 66 -12.60 4.39 9.67
CA TYR A 66 -13.52 3.31 9.39
C TYR A 66 -14.45 3.05 10.58
N PRO A 67 -15.67 2.53 10.37
CA PRO A 67 -16.51 2.08 11.47
C PRO A 67 -15.88 0.88 12.19
N PRO A 68 -16.28 0.59 13.43
CA PRO A 68 -15.86 -0.64 14.12
C PRO A 68 -16.18 -1.89 13.27
N PRO A 69 -15.31 -2.90 13.20
CA PRO A 69 -15.58 -4.12 12.45
C PRO A 69 -16.85 -4.82 12.92
N GLY A 70 -17.86 -4.88 12.04
CA GLY A 70 -19.14 -5.52 12.29
C GLY A 70 -19.18 -6.97 11.82
N SER A 71 -20.33 -7.63 12.00
CA SER A 71 -20.56 -9.01 11.59
C SER A 71 -21.71 -9.13 10.61
N GLN A 72 -21.44 -9.72 9.45
CA GLN A 72 -22.47 -10.06 8.45
C GLN A 72 -23.36 -11.26 8.86
N GLY A 73 -22.97 -11.98 9.92
CA GLY A 73 -23.65 -13.19 10.34
C GLY A 73 -23.70 -14.28 9.26
N PRO A 74 -24.80 -15.03 9.16
CA PRO A 74 -24.93 -16.14 8.23
C PRO A 74 -25.33 -15.71 6.80
N GLN A 75 -25.40 -14.43 6.49
CA GLN A 75 -25.79 -13.95 5.16
C GLN A 75 -24.58 -13.82 4.23
N PRO A 76 -24.68 -14.19 2.93
CA PRO A 76 -23.58 -14.04 1.97
C PRO A 76 -23.49 -12.61 1.41
N ASN A 77 -23.52 -11.60 2.27
CA ASN A 77 -23.57 -10.18 1.92
C ASN A 77 -22.23 -9.42 2.16
N CYS A 78 -21.09 -10.15 2.21
CA CYS A 78 -19.77 -9.58 2.43
C CYS A 78 -19.42 -8.43 1.47
N VAL A 79 -19.88 -8.50 0.23
CA VAL A 79 -19.69 -7.43 -0.75
C VAL A 79 -20.33 -6.12 -0.29
N ALA A 80 -21.59 -6.19 0.19
CA ALA A 80 -22.28 -5.02 0.72
C ALA A 80 -21.62 -4.49 2.00
N TRP A 81 -21.13 -5.38 2.87
CA TRP A 81 -20.36 -4.99 4.06
C TRP A 81 -19.07 -4.24 3.68
N ALA A 82 -18.29 -4.79 2.74
CA ALA A 82 -17.04 -4.17 2.32
C ALA A 82 -17.26 -2.84 1.59
N THR A 83 -18.18 -2.79 0.63
CA THR A 83 -18.41 -1.59 -0.20
C THR A 83 -19.19 -0.51 0.52
N THR A 84 -20.15 -0.88 1.38
CA THR A 84 -21.09 0.05 1.99
C THR A 84 -20.74 0.33 3.44
N TYR A 85 -20.82 -0.69 4.31
CA TYR A 85 -20.53 -0.49 5.73
C TYR A 85 -19.10 0.00 5.97
N ALA A 86 -18.10 -0.64 5.39
CA ALA A 86 -16.72 -0.22 5.56
C ALA A 86 -16.40 1.03 4.71
N ALA A 87 -16.33 0.90 3.38
CA ALA A 87 -15.74 1.93 2.54
C ALA A 87 -16.62 3.17 2.37
N ARG A 88 -17.95 3.03 2.21
CA ARG A 88 -18.83 4.20 2.04
C ARG A 88 -18.98 4.98 3.34
N THR A 89 -19.01 4.32 4.49
CA THR A 89 -18.92 4.97 5.80
C THR A 89 -17.62 5.73 5.95
N PHE A 90 -16.48 5.09 5.68
CA PHE A 90 -15.17 5.75 5.69
C PHE A 90 -15.16 7.04 4.85
N LEU A 91 -15.61 6.98 3.58
CA LEU A 91 -15.65 8.14 2.69
C LEU A 91 -16.53 9.29 3.23
N ASN A 92 -17.56 8.96 4.01
CA ASN A 92 -18.42 9.96 4.61
C ASN A 92 -17.78 10.69 5.80
N PHE A 93 -16.90 10.01 6.54
CA PHE A 93 -16.36 10.52 7.80
C PHE A 93 -14.85 10.78 7.81
N ARG A 94 -14.08 10.37 6.78
CA ARG A 94 -12.61 10.53 6.71
C ARG A 94 -12.15 11.96 6.99
N ASP A 95 -12.87 12.95 6.49
CA ASP A 95 -12.48 14.35 6.59
C ASP A 95 -12.77 14.94 7.99
N LYS A 96 -13.58 14.26 8.78
CA LYS A 96 -13.92 14.67 10.15
C LYS A 96 -12.90 14.16 11.18
N ASN A 97 -12.04 13.22 10.78
CA ASN A 97 -11.09 12.51 11.66
C ASN A 97 -11.76 11.94 12.94
N VAL A 98 -12.99 11.44 12.79
CA VAL A 98 -13.83 10.90 13.86
C VAL A 98 -14.24 9.49 13.51
N GLN A 99 -14.16 8.59 14.50
CA GLN A 99 -14.64 7.22 14.36
C GLN A 99 -16.18 7.23 14.21
N PRO A 100 -16.77 6.65 13.16
CA PRO A 100 -18.22 6.54 13.00
C PRO A 100 -18.77 5.41 13.89
N ASP A 101 -19.06 5.71 15.14
CA ASP A 101 -19.47 4.71 16.15
C ASP A 101 -20.98 4.48 16.18
N GLU A 102 -21.78 5.47 15.78
CA GLU A 102 -23.22 5.41 15.88
C GLU A 102 -23.89 4.89 14.59
N PRO A 103 -24.99 4.11 14.68
CA PRO A 103 -25.72 3.60 13.52
C PRO A 103 -26.21 4.66 12.54
N SER A 104 -26.43 5.89 12.98
CA SER A 104 -26.78 7.04 12.12
C SER A 104 -25.63 7.49 11.23
N GLU A 105 -24.40 7.15 11.59
CA GLU A 105 -23.16 7.49 10.90
C GLU A 105 -22.65 6.36 10.01
N GLN A 106 -23.10 5.14 10.26
CA GLN A 106 -22.70 3.93 9.53
C GLN A 106 -23.64 3.69 8.37
N MET A 107 -23.11 3.31 7.22
CA MET A 107 -23.91 3.04 6.01
C MET A 107 -24.43 1.60 6.00
N SER A 108 -25.71 1.44 5.61
CA SER A 108 -26.43 0.17 5.65
C SER A 108 -25.99 -0.80 4.55
N PRO A 109 -25.36 -1.93 4.88
CA PRO A 109 -25.08 -2.98 3.91
C PRO A 109 -26.35 -3.71 3.46
N ALA A 110 -27.35 -3.84 4.33
CA ALA A 110 -28.62 -4.46 4.02
C ALA A 110 -29.40 -3.72 2.92
N TYR A 111 -29.31 -2.38 2.89
CA TYR A 111 -29.93 -1.60 1.83
C TYR A 111 -29.38 -2.01 0.46
N VAL A 112 -28.07 -2.08 0.29
CA VAL A 112 -27.40 -2.44 -0.97
C VAL A 112 -27.64 -3.90 -1.31
N TYR A 113 -27.49 -4.81 -0.36
CA TYR A 113 -27.70 -6.24 -0.59
C TYR A 113 -29.14 -6.56 -1.02
N ASN A 114 -30.15 -6.03 -0.32
CA ASN A 114 -31.54 -6.30 -0.62
C ASN A 114 -32.00 -5.69 -1.97
N ARG A 115 -31.34 -4.63 -2.43
CA ARG A 115 -31.59 -4.02 -3.74
C ARG A 115 -31.00 -4.85 -4.89
N LEU A 116 -29.87 -5.52 -4.67
CA LEU A 116 -29.15 -6.27 -5.72
C LEU A 116 -29.52 -7.74 -5.75
N ARG A 117 -29.93 -8.30 -4.64
CA ARG A 117 -30.32 -9.71 -4.56
C ARG A 117 -31.52 -9.98 -5.51
N PRO A 118 -31.46 -11.07 -6.31
CA PRO A 118 -32.58 -11.40 -7.20
C PRO A 118 -33.89 -11.56 -6.42
N ALA A 119 -34.95 -10.97 -6.94
CA ALA A 119 -36.28 -11.06 -6.31
C ALA A 119 -36.73 -12.52 -6.17
N GLY A 120 -37.31 -12.85 -5.02
CA GLY A 120 -37.83 -14.21 -4.73
C GLY A 120 -36.72 -15.24 -4.38
N THR A 121 -35.43 -14.85 -4.35
CA THR A 121 -34.38 -15.76 -3.90
C THR A 121 -34.27 -15.81 -2.38
N PRO A 122 -33.91 -16.96 -1.79
CA PRO A 122 -33.55 -17.04 -0.36
C PRO A 122 -32.38 -16.09 -0.03
N CYS A 123 -32.09 -15.88 1.26
CA CYS A 123 -30.96 -15.10 1.77
C CYS A 123 -29.58 -15.70 1.43
N THR A 124 -29.47 -16.48 0.38
CA THR A 124 -28.27 -17.19 -0.07
C THR A 124 -27.71 -16.66 -1.39
N GLY A 125 -28.34 -15.62 -1.98
CA GLY A 125 -27.87 -15.03 -3.23
C GLY A 125 -26.56 -14.28 -3.06
N THR A 126 -25.59 -14.53 -3.94
CA THR A 126 -24.33 -13.79 -4.03
C THR A 126 -24.47 -12.53 -4.90
N ILE A 127 -23.62 -11.55 -4.69
CA ILE A 127 -23.53 -10.33 -5.52
C ILE A 127 -22.07 -10.03 -5.86
N SER A 128 -21.83 -9.32 -6.97
CA SER A 128 -20.49 -8.88 -7.33
C SER A 128 -20.15 -7.49 -6.77
N ILE A 129 -18.87 -7.21 -6.60
CA ILE A 129 -18.40 -5.87 -6.18
C ILE A 129 -18.82 -4.80 -7.19
N VAL A 130 -18.75 -5.10 -8.49
CA VAL A 130 -19.15 -4.17 -9.55
C VAL A 130 -20.63 -3.80 -9.49
N GLN A 131 -21.50 -4.76 -9.19
CA GLN A 131 -22.94 -4.47 -8.98
C GLN A 131 -23.14 -3.51 -7.80
N ALA A 132 -22.49 -3.78 -6.67
CA ALA A 132 -22.61 -2.93 -5.48
C ALA A 132 -22.05 -1.51 -5.72
N LEU A 133 -20.88 -1.39 -6.33
CA LEU A 133 -20.29 -0.10 -6.66
C LEU A 133 -21.11 0.69 -7.69
N THR A 134 -21.69 0.01 -8.67
CA THR A 134 -22.59 0.62 -9.65
C THR A 134 -23.86 1.14 -9.00
N LEU A 135 -24.48 0.36 -8.09
CA LEU A 135 -25.64 0.82 -7.33
C LEU A 135 -25.28 2.04 -6.46
N LEU A 136 -24.18 1.97 -5.72
CA LEU A 136 -23.72 3.07 -4.87
C LEU A 136 -23.43 4.35 -5.68
N LYS A 137 -22.91 4.24 -6.89
CA LYS A 137 -22.69 5.38 -7.78
C LYS A 137 -24.00 5.97 -8.30
N ASN A 138 -24.94 5.14 -8.71
CA ASN A 138 -26.18 5.57 -9.37
C ASN A 138 -27.28 5.95 -8.39
N GLU A 139 -27.42 5.21 -7.29
CA GLU A 139 -28.49 5.39 -6.32
C GLU A 139 -27.98 5.85 -4.95
N GLY A 140 -26.86 5.30 -4.46
CA GLY A 140 -26.35 5.53 -3.12
C GLY A 140 -26.79 4.49 -2.10
N THR A 141 -26.83 4.89 -0.83
CA THR A 141 -27.27 4.07 0.30
C THR A 141 -27.88 4.96 1.39
N VAL A 142 -28.35 4.35 2.48
CA VAL A 142 -28.85 5.04 3.68
C VAL A 142 -28.06 4.59 4.92
N SER A 143 -28.28 5.24 6.06
CA SER A 143 -27.66 4.83 7.32
C SER A 143 -28.24 3.52 7.88
N LEU A 144 -27.47 2.85 8.76
CA LEU A 144 -27.96 1.70 9.54
C LEU A 144 -29.17 2.06 10.42
N ALA A 145 -29.25 3.27 10.91
CA ALA A 145 -30.41 3.73 11.69
C ALA A 145 -31.69 3.79 10.85
N GLU A 146 -31.57 4.13 9.56
CA GLU A 146 -32.72 4.19 8.64
C GLU A 146 -33.08 2.84 8.04
N PHE A 147 -32.10 1.96 7.84
CA PHE A 147 -32.31 0.61 7.31
C PHE A 147 -31.35 -0.37 8.00
N PRO A 148 -31.75 -0.92 9.17
CA PRO A 148 -30.91 -1.84 9.93
C PRO A 148 -30.59 -3.13 9.18
N ASP A 149 -29.39 -3.67 9.41
CA ASP A 149 -28.99 -4.99 8.91
C ASP A 149 -29.51 -6.08 9.87
N ASP A 150 -30.74 -6.55 9.61
CA ASP A 150 -31.34 -7.65 10.34
C ASP A 150 -30.94 -8.98 9.69
N MET A 151 -29.96 -9.65 10.29
CA MET A 151 -29.44 -10.94 9.81
C MET A 151 -30.51 -12.04 9.69
N THR A 152 -31.69 -11.86 10.28
CA THR A 152 -32.80 -12.81 10.21
C THR A 152 -33.81 -12.49 9.10
N LYS A 153 -33.75 -11.27 8.53
CA LYS A 153 -34.73 -10.74 7.59
C LYS A 153 -34.09 -10.14 6.34
N CYS A 154 -33.40 -10.94 5.58
CA CYS A 154 -32.73 -10.46 4.36
C CYS A 154 -33.68 -10.09 3.20
N ALA A 155 -34.98 -10.30 3.34
CA ALA A 155 -35.91 -10.10 2.25
C ALA A 155 -36.77 -8.83 2.38
N VAL A 156 -36.42 -7.92 3.28
CA VAL A 156 -37.16 -6.67 3.48
C VAL A 156 -36.86 -5.73 2.31
N PRO A 157 -37.85 -5.36 1.48
CA PRO A 157 -37.65 -4.34 0.46
C PRO A 157 -37.37 -2.99 1.12
N ALA A 158 -36.44 -2.23 0.57
CA ALA A 158 -36.24 -0.85 0.99
C ALA A 158 -37.51 -0.05 0.66
N ALA A 159 -38.03 0.71 1.62
CA ALA A 159 -39.17 1.57 1.39
C ALA A 159 -38.85 2.61 0.28
N GLU A 160 -39.83 2.89 -0.58
CA GLU A 160 -39.66 3.84 -1.69
C GLU A 160 -39.11 5.21 -1.25
N GLY A 161 -39.57 5.73 -0.10
CA GLY A 161 -39.10 6.99 0.47
C GLY A 161 -37.62 7.01 0.89
N LEU A 162 -36.94 5.85 0.99
CA LEU A 162 -35.50 5.78 1.28
C LEU A 162 -34.64 6.05 0.06
N LYS A 163 -35.15 5.86 -1.16
CA LYS A 163 -34.40 6.06 -2.39
C LYS A 163 -33.95 7.51 -2.58
N GLU A 164 -34.78 8.47 -2.24
CA GLU A 164 -34.44 9.89 -2.30
C GLU A 164 -33.32 10.21 -1.30
N LYS A 165 -33.41 9.72 -0.07
CA LYS A 165 -32.38 9.86 0.96
C LYS A 165 -31.07 9.19 0.57
N ALA A 166 -31.11 8.02 -0.07
CA ALA A 166 -29.95 7.28 -0.54
C ALA A 166 -29.07 8.12 -1.50
N GLY A 167 -29.70 9.01 -2.26
CA GLY A 167 -29.02 9.93 -3.16
C GLY A 167 -27.97 10.84 -2.51
N ASN A 168 -28.08 11.08 -1.20
CA ASN A 168 -27.11 11.87 -0.43
C ASN A 168 -25.80 11.11 -0.15
N PHE A 169 -25.79 9.80 -0.31
CA PHE A 169 -24.66 8.94 0.00
C PHE A 169 -24.15 8.17 -1.24
N ARG A 170 -24.16 8.80 -2.41
CA ARG A 170 -23.59 8.24 -3.63
C ARG A 170 -22.07 8.20 -3.58
N LEU A 171 -21.47 7.28 -4.34
CA LEU A 171 -20.08 7.38 -4.76
C LEU A 171 -19.97 8.42 -5.87
N LEU A 172 -18.87 9.17 -5.90
CA LEU A 172 -18.52 10.01 -7.05
C LEU A 172 -18.12 9.13 -8.23
N ASP A 173 -17.18 8.24 -7.98
CA ASP A 173 -16.67 7.30 -8.96
C ASP A 173 -15.97 6.10 -8.30
N TRP A 174 -15.64 5.11 -9.12
CA TRP A 174 -14.80 3.98 -8.74
C TRP A 174 -13.99 3.52 -9.96
N ARG A 175 -12.83 2.92 -9.70
CA ARG A 175 -11.93 2.42 -10.73
C ARG A 175 -11.40 1.04 -10.33
N ALA A 176 -11.31 0.14 -11.29
CA ALA A 176 -10.60 -1.11 -11.08
C ALA A 176 -9.09 -0.85 -11.03
N VAL A 177 -8.39 -1.53 -10.13
CA VAL A 177 -6.92 -1.54 -10.09
C VAL A 177 -6.42 -2.44 -11.20
N ASP A 178 -5.44 -1.98 -11.98
CA ASP A 178 -4.92 -2.74 -13.11
C ASP A 178 -4.00 -3.90 -12.67
N ARG A 179 -3.61 -4.74 -13.62
CA ARG A 179 -2.71 -5.87 -13.41
C ARG A 179 -1.28 -5.52 -13.83
N GLU A 180 -0.30 -6.27 -13.33
CA GLU A 180 1.12 -6.04 -13.63
C GLU A 180 1.40 -6.10 -15.13
N VAL A 181 0.77 -7.05 -15.85
CA VAL A 181 0.75 -7.07 -17.31
C VAL A 181 -0.67 -6.76 -17.77
N LYS A 182 -0.80 -5.73 -18.60
CA LYS A 182 -2.09 -5.28 -19.14
C LYS A 182 -2.79 -6.43 -19.86
N ASP A 183 -4.07 -6.58 -19.58
CA ASP A 183 -4.97 -7.59 -20.18
C ASP A 183 -4.56 -9.06 -19.93
N ASP A 184 -3.54 -9.32 -19.09
CA ASP A 184 -3.21 -10.67 -18.66
C ASP A 184 -3.73 -10.95 -17.23
N TRP A 185 -4.87 -11.63 -17.14
CA TRP A 185 -5.54 -11.98 -15.89
C TRP A 185 -4.71 -12.92 -14.98
N ARG A 186 -3.66 -13.57 -15.51
CA ARG A 186 -2.77 -14.44 -14.73
C ARG A 186 -1.80 -13.65 -13.88
N THR A 187 -1.55 -12.40 -14.25
CA THR A 187 -0.65 -11.52 -13.49
C THR A 187 -1.35 -10.90 -12.29
N PRO A 188 -0.61 -10.59 -11.22
CA PRO A 188 -1.17 -9.99 -10.01
C PRO A 188 -1.78 -8.60 -10.26
N ILE A 189 -2.66 -8.19 -9.35
CA ILE A 189 -3.06 -6.80 -9.18
C ILE A 189 -1.85 -5.96 -8.79
N ILE A 190 -1.75 -4.73 -9.34
CA ILE A 190 -0.63 -3.83 -9.06
C ILE A 190 -0.73 -3.31 -7.62
N LEU A 191 0.14 -3.84 -6.78
CA LEU A 191 0.18 -3.49 -5.37
C LEU A 191 0.46 -1.99 -5.14
N ASP A 192 1.33 -1.37 -5.94
CA ASP A 192 1.66 0.05 -5.78
C ASP A 192 0.50 0.98 -6.12
N ASP A 193 -0.39 0.57 -7.02
CA ASP A 193 -1.62 1.32 -7.31
C ASP A 193 -2.62 1.21 -6.15
N VAL A 194 -2.69 0.05 -5.47
CA VAL A 194 -3.45 -0.12 -4.22
C VAL A 194 -2.90 0.78 -3.12
N LYS A 195 -1.59 0.72 -2.87
CA LYS A 195 -0.92 1.59 -1.87
C LYS A 195 -1.09 3.07 -2.19
N GLY A 196 -1.02 3.42 -3.47
CA GLY A 196 -1.22 4.78 -3.95
C GLY A 196 -2.64 5.30 -3.73
N ALA A 197 -3.66 4.46 -3.88
CA ALA A 197 -5.03 4.82 -3.54
C ALA A 197 -5.15 5.12 -2.04
N LEU A 198 -4.66 4.23 -1.18
CA LEU A 198 -4.66 4.40 0.28
C LEU A 198 -3.90 5.65 0.72
N ALA A 199 -2.73 5.93 0.12
CA ALA A 199 -1.93 7.12 0.41
C ALA A 199 -2.65 8.44 0.08
N ARG A 200 -3.63 8.41 -0.84
CA ARG A 200 -4.51 9.55 -1.15
C ARG A 200 -5.80 9.56 -0.32
N GLY A 201 -5.95 8.63 0.63
CA GLY A 201 -7.17 8.52 1.43
C GLY A 201 -8.36 7.92 0.65
N ALA A 202 -8.12 7.19 -0.44
CA ALA A 202 -9.14 6.44 -1.16
C ALA A 202 -9.19 5.00 -0.64
N PRO A 203 -10.35 4.51 -0.16
CA PRO A 203 -10.48 3.13 0.27
C PRO A 203 -10.38 2.18 -0.93
N VAL A 204 -9.87 0.99 -0.68
CA VAL A 204 -9.78 -0.07 -1.69
C VAL A 204 -10.56 -1.28 -1.23
N ILE A 205 -11.44 -1.78 -2.11
CA ILE A 205 -12.17 -3.04 -1.91
C ILE A 205 -11.54 -4.10 -2.79
N PHE A 206 -11.43 -5.32 -2.28
CA PHE A 206 -10.91 -6.45 -3.03
C PHE A 206 -11.64 -7.73 -2.69
N ALA A 207 -11.54 -8.73 -3.57
CA ALA A 207 -12.02 -10.08 -3.30
C ALA A 207 -10.90 -11.11 -3.51
N MET A 208 -10.88 -12.08 -2.60
CA MET A 208 -9.99 -13.23 -2.66
C MET A 208 -10.70 -14.50 -2.18
N PRO A 209 -10.20 -15.70 -2.53
CA PRO A 209 -10.65 -16.94 -1.90
C PRO A 209 -10.43 -16.89 -0.38
N ALA A 210 -11.40 -17.36 0.40
CA ALA A 210 -11.30 -17.45 1.86
C ALA A 210 -11.21 -18.93 2.31
N PRO A 211 -10.01 -19.53 2.29
CA PRO A 211 -9.81 -20.91 2.72
C PRO A 211 -9.96 -21.08 4.24
N ALA A 212 -10.00 -22.32 4.71
CA ALA A 212 -10.24 -22.66 6.12
C ALA A 212 -9.20 -22.04 7.07
N ASP A 213 -7.93 -21.99 6.67
CA ASP A 213 -6.86 -21.36 7.45
C ASP A 213 -7.04 -19.84 7.58
N PHE A 214 -7.60 -19.17 6.56
CA PHE A 214 -7.95 -17.74 6.66
C PHE A 214 -9.15 -17.53 7.60
N LYS A 215 -10.18 -18.38 7.52
CA LYS A 215 -11.31 -18.34 8.46
C LYS A 215 -10.87 -18.58 9.92
N ALA A 216 -9.89 -19.45 10.11
CA ALA A 216 -9.32 -19.77 11.44
C ALA A 216 -8.28 -18.74 11.94
N PHE A 217 -7.87 -17.77 11.12
CA PHE A 217 -6.84 -16.79 11.48
C PHE A 217 -7.24 -15.94 12.69
N ARG A 218 -6.33 -15.78 13.66
CA ARG A 218 -6.54 -15.00 14.90
C ARG A 218 -5.25 -14.27 15.28
N GLY A 219 -5.42 -13.13 15.97
CA GLY A 219 -4.34 -12.31 16.48
C GLY A 219 -3.81 -11.29 15.47
N ASP A 220 -2.73 -10.59 15.86
CA ASP A 220 -2.11 -9.46 15.17
C ASP A 220 -0.99 -9.85 14.21
N GLY A 221 -0.78 -11.14 14.00
CA GLY A 221 0.20 -11.67 13.06
C GLY A 221 -0.10 -11.30 11.61
N VAL A 222 0.81 -11.68 10.71
CA VAL A 222 0.61 -11.51 9.27
C VAL A 222 0.15 -12.84 8.66
N TYR A 223 -1.02 -12.84 8.05
CA TYR A 223 -1.52 -13.99 7.29
C TYR A 223 -0.68 -14.20 6.02
N ARG A 224 -0.12 -15.40 5.87
CA ARG A 224 0.74 -15.80 4.76
C ARG A 224 0.26 -17.10 4.15
N ARG A 225 0.34 -17.17 2.81
CA ARG A 225 0.03 -18.37 2.06
C ARG A 225 0.92 -18.46 0.82
N ALA A 226 1.48 -19.64 0.55
CA ALA A 226 2.38 -19.87 -0.57
C ALA A 226 1.66 -20.37 -1.83
N GLU A 227 0.45 -20.93 -1.70
CA GLU A 227 -0.27 -21.59 -2.79
C GLU A 227 -1.74 -21.15 -2.84
N LYS A 228 -2.32 -21.15 -4.04
CA LYS A 228 -3.77 -20.95 -4.21
C LYS A 228 -4.53 -22.14 -3.62
N PRO A 229 -5.67 -21.91 -2.96
CA PRO A 229 -6.51 -23.03 -2.51
C PRO A 229 -7.17 -23.71 -3.72
N ASP A 230 -7.29 -25.03 -3.68
CA ASP A 230 -7.96 -25.81 -4.73
C ASP A 230 -9.44 -25.43 -4.87
N LYS A 231 -10.09 -25.21 -3.74
CA LYS A 231 -11.49 -24.77 -3.65
C LYS A 231 -11.64 -23.83 -2.48
N ALA A 232 -12.19 -22.65 -2.73
CA ALA A 232 -12.65 -21.75 -1.70
C ALA A 232 -13.67 -20.75 -2.29
N ASN A 233 -14.66 -20.40 -1.53
CA ASN A 233 -15.59 -19.34 -1.90
C ASN A 233 -14.89 -17.99 -1.76
N TYR A 234 -15.23 -17.05 -2.64
CA TYR A 234 -14.69 -15.70 -2.60
C TYR A 234 -15.32 -14.85 -1.52
N HIS A 235 -14.53 -13.99 -0.95
CA HIS A 235 -14.89 -13.08 0.12
C HIS A 235 -14.40 -11.68 -0.18
N ALA A 236 -15.26 -10.69 0.01
CA ALA A 236 -14.94 -9.28 -0.22
C ALA A 236 -14.60 -8.58 1.10
N MET A 237 -13.56 -7.75 1.10
CA MET A 237 -13.05 -7.02 2.26
C MET A 237 -12.55 -5.63 1.85
N ALA A 238 -12.38 -4.74 2.83
CA ALA A 238 -11.76 -3.43 2.62
C ALA A 238 -10.30 -3.44 3.04
N ILE A 239 -9.44 -2.75 2.28
CA ILE A 239 -8.05 -2.48 2.67
C ILE A 239 -8.03 -1.12 3.38
N VAL A 240 -7.57 -1.09 4.61
CA VAL A 240 -7.56 0.10 5.47
C VAL A 240 -6.16 0.68 5.70
N GLY A 241 -5.12 0.02 5.19
CA GLY A 241 -3.75 0.49 5.33
C GLY A 241 -2.71 -0.46 4.78
N TYR A 242 -1.45 -0.08 4.93
CA TYR A 242 -0.29 -0.93 4.63
C TYR A 242 0.91 -0.54 5.48
N ASP A 243 1.86 -1.46 5.61
CA ASP A 243 3.11 -1.25 6.32
C ASP A 243 4.26 -1.93 5.56
N GLU A 244 5.26 -1.13 5.14
CA GLU A 244 6.41 -1.61 4.39
C GLU A 244 7.39 -2.43 5.26
N ASP A 245 7.44 -2.20 6.56
CA ASP A 245 8.27 -3.02 7.46
C ASP A 245 7.65 -4.40 7.68
N ARG A 246 6.31 -4.49 7.68
CA ARG A 246 5.59 -5.76 7.74
C ARG A 246 5.48 -6.45 6.38
N GLN A 247 5.70 -5.73 5.26
CA GLN A 247 5.41 -6.15 3.88
C GLN A 247 3.97 -6.66 3.75
N ALA A 248 3.01 -5.93 4.33
CA ALA A 248 1.63 -6.38 4.46
C ALA A 248 0.62 -5.24 4.29
N LEU A 249 -0.58 -5.61 3.80
CA LEU A 249 -1.78 -4.79 3.79
C LEU A 249 -2.59 -5.05 5.06
N ARG A 250 -3.12 -3.99 5.67
CA ARG A 250 -4.10 -4.10 6.74
C ARG A 250 -5.50 -4.14 6.15
N ILE A 251 -6.27 -5.17 6.47
CA ILE A 251 -7.63 -5.37 5.97
C ILE A 251 -8.64 -5.28 7.09
N MET A 252 -9.85 -4.82 6.78
CA MET A 252 -11.04 -4.87 7.62
C MET A 252 -11.99 -5.91 7.07
N ASN A 253 -12.41 -6.85 7.93
CA ASN A 253 -13.31 -7.94 7.62
C ASN A 253 -14.73 -7.69 8.18
N SER A 254 -15.68 -8.50 7.77
CA SER A 254 -17.09 -8.48 8.19
C SER A 254 -17.52 -9.70 9.00
N TRP A 255 -16.59 -10.33 9.72
CA TRP A 255 -16.85 -11.49 10.57
C TRP A 255 -16.84 -11.18 12.07
N GLY A 256 -16.98 -9.90 12.41
CA GLY A 256 -16.99 -9.41 13.78
C GLY A 256 -15.62 -9.40 14.46
N PRO A 257 -15.56 -8.89 15.70
CA PRO A 257 -14.31 -8.72 16.44
C PRO A 257 -13.69 -10.04 16.94
N ILE A 258 -14.38 -11.16 16.82
CA ILE A 258 -13.86 -12.49 17.18
C ILE A 258 -12.88 -13.05 16.14
N TRP A 259 -12.86 -12.51 14.92
CA TRP A 259 -11.97 -12.90 13.87
C TRP A 259 -10.74 -11.97 13.80
N GLY A 260 -9.57 -12.53 13.46
CA GLY A 260 -8.33 -11.78 13.31
C GLY A 260 -7.90 -11.07 14.60
N ASP A 261 -7.45 -9.84 14.46
CA ASP A 261 -7.22 -8.88 15.54
C ASP A 261 -8.40 -7.89 15.58
N LYS A 262 -9.43 -8.24 16.37
CA LYS A 262 -10.65 -7.42 16.54
C LYS A 262 -11.34 -7.07 15.21
N GLY A 263 -11.37 -8.02 14.27
CA GLY A 263 -11.98 -7.86 12.95
C GLY A 263 -11.02 -7.35 11.86
N TYR A 264 -9.77 -7.08 12.20
CA TYR A 264 -8.70 -6.73 11.26
C TYR A 264 -7.72 -7.89 11.08
N ALA A 265 -6.95 -7.85 10.00
CA ALA A 265 -5.79 -8.70 9.80
C ALA A 265 -4.74 -8.01 8.93
N TRP A 266 -3.50 -8.42 9.10
CA TRP A 266 -2.43 -8.12 8.15
C TRP A 266 -2.33 -9.26 7.13
N VAL A 267 -2.34 -8.93 5.85
CA VAL A 267 -2.17 -9.88 4.73
C VAL A 267 -0.88 -9.55 4.02
N ASP A 268 0.03 -10.50 3.99
CA ASP A 268 1.32 -10.39 3.32
C ASP A 268 1.17 -10.01 1.85
N TYR A 269 2.06 -9.17 1.33
CA TYR A 269 2.01 -8.69 -0.06
C TYR A 269 2.07 -9.81 -1.10
N ALA A 270 2.90 -10.84 -0.86
CA ALA A 270 2.98 -11.98 -1.76
C ALA A 270 1.67 -12.80 -1.75
N THR A 271 1.07 -12.98 -0.58
CA THR A 271 -0.25 -13.62 -0.41
C THR A 271 -1.35 -12.83 -1.11
N PHE A 272 -1.37 -11.49 -0.93
CA PHE A 272 -2.32 -10.62 -1.64
C PHE A 272 -2.19 -10.76 -3.16
N LYS A 273 -0.99 -10.67 -3.71
CA LYS A 273 -0.70 -10.84 -5.14
C LYS A 273 -1.12 -12.22 -5.65
N LEU A 274 -0.93 -13.26 -4.83
CA LEU A 274 -1.27 -14.64 -5.17
C LEU A 274 -2.78 -14.86 -5.26
N LEU A 275 -3.54 -14.32 -4.28
CA LEU A 275 -4.95 -14.68 -4.08
C LEU A 275 -5.93 -13.68 -4.69
N THR A 276 -5.56 -12.41 -4.82
CA THR A 276 -6.51 -11.36 -5.22
C THR A 276 -6.81 -11.42 -6.71
N GLY A 277 -8.08 -11.67 -7.02
CA GLY A 277 -8.59 -11.68 -8.39
C GLY A 277 -9.00 -10.29 -8.90
N GLU A 278 -9.50 -9.44 -8.02
CA GLU A 278 -10.04 -8.12 -8.35
C GLU A 278 -9.87 -7.13 -7.19
N ALA A 279 -9.63 -5.87 -7.52
CA ALA A 279 -9.55 -4.79 -6.55
C ALA A 279 -10.05 -3.47 -7.17
N TYR A 280 -10.64 -2.60 -6.34
CA TYR A 280 -11.30 -1.38 -6.77
C TYR A 280 -11.02 -0.24 -5.79
N SER A 281 -10.62 0.92 -6.30
CA SER A 281 -10.51 2.16 -5.54
C SER A 281 -11.81 2.97 -5.67
N LEU A 282 -12.25 3.59 -4.57
CA LEU A 282 -13.49 4.34 -4.50
C LEU A 282 -13.24 5.82 -4.25
N GLU A 283 -14.06 6.67 -4.87
CA GLU A 283 -14.02 8.12 -4.68
C GLU A 283 -15.40 8.62 -4.20
N ALA A 284 -15.40 9.56 -3.27
CA ALA A 284 -16.59 10.32 -2.89
C ALA A 284 -16.35 11.82 -3.08
N PRO A 285 -17.41 12.62 -3.23
CA PRO A 285 -17.29 14.07 -3.12
C PRO A 285 -16.60 14.40 -1.80
N ILE A 286 -15.68 15.34 -1.82
CA ILE A 286 -15.12 15.91 -0.59
C ILE A 286 -16.31 16.53 0.13
N ALA A 287 -16.65 16.00 1.32
CA ALA A 287 -17.73 16.56 2.12
C ALA A 287 -17.37 18.03 2.39
N SER A 288 -18.23 18.94 1.96
CA SER A 288 -18.14 20.31 2.43
C SER A 288 -18.26 20.24 3.95
N VAL A 289 -17.26 20.77 4.67
CA VAL A 289 -17.28 20.84 6.13
C VAL A 289 -18.64 21.34 6.56
N ALA A 290 -19.37 20.55 7.34
CA ALA A 290 -20.68 20.94 7.82
C ALA A 290 -20.55 22.29 8.54
N PRO A 291 -21.37 23.30 8.21
CA PRO A 291 -21.32 24.57 8.91
C PRO A 291 -21.72 24.30 10.36
N GLY A 292 -20.78 24.42 11.32
CA GLY A 292 -21.12 24.34 12.73
C GLY A 292 -20.15 23.64 13.67
N ALA A 293 -19.09 22.97 13.19
CA ALA A 293 -18.03 22.55 14.09
C ALA A 293 -17.27 23.79 14.62
N PRO A 294 -17.10 23.96 15.95
CA PRO A 294 -16.28 25.05 16.45
C PRO A 294 -14.86 24.92 15.85
N PRO A 295 -14.25 26.04 15.40
CA PRO A 295 -12.90 25.98 14.89
C PRO A 295 -11.97 25.39 15.96
N PRO A 296 -11.01 24.54 15.57
CA PRO A 296 -10.03 24.06 16.52
C PRO A 296 -9.34 25.24 17.21
N PRO A 297 -8.92 25.09 18.48
CA PRO A 297 -8.27 26.18 19.20
C PRO A 297 -7.07 26.70 18.39
N PRO A 298 -6.82 28.02 18.41
CA PRO A 298 -5.73 28.62 17.66
C PRO A 298 -4.40 27.99 18.09
N ARG A 299 -3.65 27.41 17.12
CA ARG A 299 -2.32 26.83 17.36
C ARG A 299 -1.32 27.97 17.52
N SER A 300 -0.33 27.82 18.40
CA SER A 300 0.80 28.74 18.45
C SER A 300 1.68 28.60 17.20
N ASP A 301 2.41 29.66 16.83
CA ASP A 301 3.32 29.63 15.68
C ASP A 301 4.38 28.51 15.83
N ALA A 302 4.83 28.23 17.06
CA ALA A 302 5.73 27.13 17.34
C ALA A 302 5.07 25.74 17.07
N GLN A 303 3.79 25.57 17.38
CA GLN A 303 3.05 24.33 17.06
C GLN A 303 2.85 24.19 15.55
N VAL A 304 2.49 25.26 14.85
CA VAL A 304 2.36 25.26 13.38
C VAL A 304 3.68 24.88 12.72
N PHE A 305 4.80 25.43 13.22
CA PHE A 305 6.14 25.08 12.73
C PHE A 305 6.47 23.60 12.98
N ALA A 306 6.24 23.10 14.19
CA ALA A 306 6.49 21.70 14.52
C ALA A 306 5.66 20.73 13.65
N ASP A 307 4.39 21.07 13.40
CA ASP A 307 3.51 20.29 12.52
C ASP A 307 4.03 20.27 11.07
N GLN A 308 4.52 21.42 10.56
CA GLN A 308 5.11 21.50 9.21
C GLN A 308 6.38 20.65 9.09
N VAL A 309 7.22 20.61 10.13
CA VAL A 309 8.41 19.75 10.16
C VAL A 309 8.00 18.26 10.15
N ALA A 310 7.03 17.88 10.98
CA ALA A 310 6.58 16.49 11.10
C ALA A 310 5.85 15.98 9.86
N ALA A 311 5.08 16.85 9.20
CA ALA A 311 4.26 16.51 8.04
C ALA A 311 4.97 16.68 6.69
N MET A 312 6.31 16.83 6.65
CA MET A 312 7.05 17.13 5.43
C MET A 312 6.88 16.05 4.35
N PRO A 313 6.19 16.33 3.23
CA PRO A 313 5.90 15.32 2.21
C PRO A 313 7.18 14.88 1.48
N CYS A 314 7.35 13.58 1.31
CA CYS A 314 8.54 13.00 0.66
C CYS A 314 9.83 13.69 1.11
N GLY A 315 10.04 13.78 2.42
CA GLY A 315 11.13 14.58 2.96
C GLY A 315 11.62 14.12 4.32
N ALA A 316 12.81 14.56 4.65
CA ALA A 316 13.40 14.44 5.97
C ALA A 316 13.97 15.81 6.36
N VAL A 317 13.50 16.34 7.48
CA VAL A 317 13.89 17.65 7.99
C VAL A 317 14.39 17.48 9.43
N SER A 318 15.50 18.12 9.73
CA SER A 318 16.12 18.15 11.05
C SER A 318 16.22 19.60 11.53
N VAL A 319 15.88 19.80 12.80
CA VAL A 319 16.00 21.11 13.46
C VAL A 319 17.11 21.03 14.49
N GLN A 320 18.12 21.88 14.36
CA GLN A 320 19.24 22.00 15.28
C GLN A 320 19.39 23.46 15.70
N GLY A 321 18.93 23.79 16.92
CA GLY A 321 18.86 25.17 17.39
C GLY A 321 17.96 25.99 16.46
N LYS A 322 18.54 27.00 15.78
CA LYS A 322 17.84 27.85 14.81
C LYS A 322 18.04 27.43 13.34
N SER A 323 18.70 26.31 13.09
CA SER A 323 18.97 25.82 11.75
C SER A 323 18.04 24.67 11.42
N VAL A 324 17.31 24.80 10.30
CA VAL A 324 16.44 23.76 9.73
C VAL A 324 17.08 23.27 8.43
N THR A 325 17.46 22.01 8.38
CA THR A 325 18.14 21.41 7.24
C THR A 325 17.41 20.15 6.77
N GLY A 326 17.63 19.73 5.52
CA GLY A 326 17.05 18.50 4.98
C GLY A 326 16.62 18.65 3.53
N PHE A 327 15.58 17.90 3.17
CA PHE A 327 15.00 17.94 1.83
C PHE A 327 13.49 17.63 1.86
N SER A 328 12.79 18.01 0.78
CA SER A 328 11.42 17.61 0.50
C SER A 328 11.18 17.52 -1.00
N GLY A 329 10.24 16.65 -1.39
CA GLY A 329 9.73 16.55 -2.76
C GLY A 329 8.72 17.62 -3.14
N ASP A 330 8.25 18.41 -2.18
CA ASP A 330 7.17 19.38 -2.36
C ASP A 330 7.65 20.82 -2.11
N LEU A 331 7.68 21.63 -3.17
CA LEU A 331 8.08 23.04 -3.11
C LEU A 331 7.14 23.89 -2.25
N ASN A 332 5.83 23.59 -2.26
CA ASN A 332 4.85 24.34 -1.47
C ASN A 332 5.03 24.05 0.01
N ALA A 333 5.30 22.78 0.37
CA ALA A 333 5.60 22.42 1.75
C ALA A 333 6.90 23.08 2.25
N ILE A 334 7.93 23.19 1.41
CA ILE A 334 9.16 23.94 1.74
C ILE A 334 8.86 25.43 1.96
N ALA A 335 8.02 26.03 1.13
CA ALA A 335 7.63 27.44 1.28
C ALA A 335 6.83 27.66 2.57
N ALA A 336 5.85 26.80 2.86
CA ALA A 336 5.05 26.85 4.10
C ALA A 336 5.93 26.66 5.35
N LEU A 337 6.91 25.76 5.30
CA LEU A 337 7.87 25.58 6.39
C LEU A 337 8.72 26.82 6.65
N ARG A 338 9.17 27.52 5.59
CA ARG A 338 9.93 28.78 5.72
C ARG A 338 9.09 29.86 6.38
N GLU A 339 7.84 30.01 5.95
CA GLU A 339 6.90 30.96 6.55
C GLU A 339 6.63 30.64 8.02
N ALA A 340 6.33 29.38 8.35
CA ALA A 340 6.10 28.95 9.73
C ALA A 340 7.34 29.13 10.62
N ALA A 341 8.53 28.83 10.11
CA ALA A 341 9.79 29.04 10.83
C ALA A 341 10.03 30.52 11.13
N THR A 342 9.80 31.41 10.16
CA THR A 342 9.95 32.88 10.34
C THR A 342 8.96 33.42 11.37
N LYS A 343 7.73 32.92 11.40
CA LYS A 343 6.72 33.31 12.40
C LYS A 343 7.08 32.80 13.81
N ALA A 344 7.57 31.58 13.91
CA ALA A 344 7.97 30.98 15.20
C ALA A 344 9.21 31.67 15.81
N ASP A 345 10.23 31.95 15.01
CA ASP A 345 11.43 32.72 15.37
C ASP A 345 12.06 33.34 14.11
N PRO A 346 12.07 34.67 13.95
CA PRO A 346 12.67 35.34 12.81
C PRO A 346 14.16 35.10 12.60
N ALA A 347 14.86 34.57 13.61
CA ALA A 347 16.27 34.20 13.50
C ALA A 347 16.51 32.77 12.99
N MET A 348 15.45 32.02 12.67
CA MET A 348 15.58 30.69 12.06
C MET A 348 16.07 30.77 10.61
N THR A 349 16.94 29.83 10.27
CA THR A 349 17.44 29.63 8.90
C THR A 349 16.92 28.31 8.34
N VAL A 350 16.31 28.31 7.15
CA VAL A 350 15.73 27.13 6.53
C VAL A 350 16.49 26.79 5.25
N ALA A 351 17.36 25.79 5.34
CA ALA A 351 18.16 25.23 4.24
C ALA A 351 17.63 23.85 3.82
N VAL A 352 16.34 23.78 3.50
CA VAL A 352 15.68 22.57 3.00
C VAL A 352 15.73 22.56 1.48
N ARG A 353 16.32 21.49 0.90
CA ARG A 353 16.50 21.33 -0.55
C ARG A 353 15.25 20.74 -1.20
N HIS A 354 14.96 21.14 -2.41
CA HIS A 354 13.98 20.47 -3.24
C HIS A 354 14.60 19.23 -3.88
N MET A 355 13.97 18.07 -3.64
CA MET A 355 14.29 16.80 -4.26
C MET A 355 13.01 16.19 -4.82
N PRO A 356 12.66 16.43 -6.09
CA PRO A 356 11.41 15.93 -6.66
C PRO A 356 11.35 14.41 -6.62
N TRP A 357 10.16 13.85 -6.60
CA TRP A 357 9.99 12.42 -6.78
C TRP A 357 10.52 11.99 -8.18
N PRO A 358 11.25 10.86 -8.33
CA PRO A 358 11.50 9.78 -7.35
C PRO A 358 12.69 9.99 -6.42
N GLN A 359 13.49 11.07 -6.59
CA GLN A 359 14.73 11.30 -5.84
C GLN A 359 14.51 11.34 -4.32
N CYS A 360 13.47 12.05 -3.86
CA CYS A 360 13.15 12.16 -2.44
C CYS A 360 12.82 10.78 -1.83
N GLU A 361 12.06 9.95 -2.52
CA GLU A 361 11.69 8.62 -2.03
C GLU A 361 12.90 7.67 -2.03
N ALA A 362 13.76 7.76 -3.03
CA ALA A 362 15.02 7.02 -3.06
C ALA A 362 15.92 7.39 -1.86
N ALA A 363 16.04 8.69 -1.57
CA ALA A 363 16.82 9.17 -0.44
C ALA A 363 16.23 8.73 0.92
N LEU A 364 14.92 8.76 1.08
CA LEU A 364 14.23 8.24 2.28
C LEU A 364 14.41 6.73 2.44
N THR A 365 14.24 5.98 1.36
CA THR A 365 14.41 4.52 1.34
C THR A 365 15.83 4.13 1.71
N LEU A 366 16.82 4.91 1.27
CA LEU A 366 18.22 4.68 1.51
C LEU A 366 18.79 5.43 2.74
N ALA A 367 17.96 6.01 3.60
CA ALA A 367 18.45 6.84 4.71
C ALA A 367 19.48 6.13 5.58
N ALA A 368 19.23 4.89 5.99
CA ALA A 368 20.17 4.10 6.79
C ALA A 368 21.43 3.68 6.00
N PRO A 369 21.37 3.14 4.76
CA PRO A 369 22.54 2.94 3.92
C PRO A 369 23.38 4.19 3.64
N LEU A 370 22.74 5.35 3.44
CA LEU A 370 23.42 6.63 3.21
C LEU A 370 24.17 7.13 4.45
N ALA A 371 23.64 6.89 5.65
CA ALA A 371 24.31 7.23 6.90
C ALA A 371 25.63 6.45 7.11
N ARG A 372 25.83 5.34 6.38
CA ARG A 372 27.07 4.55 6.35
C ARG A 372 28.02 5.02 5.23
N ALA A 373 27.78 6.22 4.66
CA ALA A 373 28.63 6.83 3.64
C ALA A 373 30.10 6.92 4.13
N GLY A 374 31.03 6.60 3.31
CA GLY A 374 32.46 6.39 3.59
C GLY A 374 32.98 5.11 2.95
N THR A 375 32.06 4.23 2.56
CA THR A 375 32.37 2.96 1.89
C THR A 375 31.94 2.90 0.42
N SER A 376 31.08 3.83 -0.03
CA SER A 376 30.68 3.94 -1.45
C SER A 376 30.66 5.41 -1.83
N LEU A 377 31.41 5.76 -2.84
CA LEU A 377 31.44 7.09 -3.46
C LEU A 377 31.01 6.95 -4.92
N VAL A 378 30.04 7.76 -5.34
CA VAL A 378 29.68 7.89 -6.75
C VAL A 378 29.98 9.31 -7.23
N THR A 379 30.63 9.43 -8.36
CA THR A 379 30.96 10.71 -9.01
C THR A 379 30.58 10.67 -10.48
N LEU A 380 30.24 11.82 -11.03
CA LEU A 380 30.07 12.01 -12.46
C LEU A 380 31.36 12.61 -13.03
N THR A 381 31.78 12.05 -14.13
CA THR A 381 32.98 12.51 -14.85
C THR A 381 32.54 12.91 -16.26
N ALA A 382 32.87 14.14 -16.66
CA ALA A 382 32.70 14.57 -18.03
C ALA A 382 34.05 15.13 -18.52
N ASP A 383 34.44 14.78 -19.73
CA ASP A 383 35.72 15.18 -20.32
C ASP A 383 36.94 14.87 -19.44
N GLY A 384 36.86 13.72 -18.72
CA GLY A 384 37.95 13.27 -17.83
C GLY A 384 38.06 14.02 -16.50
N LYS A 385 37.12 14.90 -16.17
CA LYS A 385 37.09 15.68 -14.92
C LYS A 385 35.81 15.38 -14.14
N ASP A 386 35.93 15.29 -12.82
CA ASP A 386 34.76 15.16 -11.95
C ASP A 386 33.90 16.43 -12.03
N ARG A 387 32.62 16.25 -12.26
CA ARG A 387 31.59 17.30 -12.25
C ARG A 387 31.03 17.45 -10.85
N GLY A 388 31.20 18.64 -10.26
CA GLY A 388 30.60 19.00 -8.97
C GLY A 388 29.20 19.60 -9.14
N GLY A 389 28.49 19.73 -8.01
CA GLY A 389 27.18 20.32 -7.92
C GLY A 389 26.14 19.36 -7.32
N ASP A 390 25.06 19.91 -6.79
CA ASP A 390 23.93 19.14 -6.26
C ASP A 390 22.61 19.90 -6.50
N PRO A 391 21.91 19.65 -7.62
CA PRO A 391 22.23 18.67 -8.69
C PRO A 391 23.42 19.10 -9.59
N VAL A 392 24.05 18.12 -10.23
CA VAL A 392 24.98 18.36 -11.33
C VAL A 392 24.17 18.81 -12.56
N MET A 393 24.49 19.96 -13.10
CA MET A 393 23.82 20.51 -14.30
C MET A 393 24.47 19.94 -15.56
N MET A 394 23.65 19.40 -16.48
CA MET A 394 24.09 18.84 -17.75
C MET A 394 23.18 19.29 -18.89
N GLN A 395 23.77 19.48 -20.06
CA GLN A 395 23.06 19.91 -21.26
C GLN A 395 22.94 18.77 -22.28
N GLU A 396 21.98 18.91 -23.20
CA GLU A 396 21.84 18.01 -24.33
C GLU A 396 23.17 17.81 -25.05
N ASN A 397 23.48 16.55 -25.36
CA ASN A 397 24.74 16.09 -25.99
C ASN A 397 25.94 16.04 -25.05
N ASP A 398 25.87 16.48 -23.80
CA ASP A 398 26.95 16.27 -22.84
C ASP A 398 27.22 14.76 -22.71
N ILE A 399 28.53 14.41 -22.70
CA ILE A 399 28.97 13.04 -22.51
C ILE A 399 29.45 12.90 -21.08
N PHE A 400 28.99 11.85 -20.41
CA PHE A 400 29.37 11.62 -19.03
C PHE A 400 29.73 10.16 -18.75
N GLY A 401 30.58 9.97 -17.76
CA GLY A 401 30.83 8.68 -17.16
C GLY A 401 30.45 8.68 -15.69
N VAL A 402 30.20 7.50 -15.18
CA VAL A 402 29.88 7.24 -13.78
C VAL A 402 31.04 6.47 -13.17
N SER A 403 31.66 7.01 -12.11
CA SER A 403 32.67 6.33 -11.33
C SER A 403 32.13 6.03 -9.94
N ALA A 404 32.17 4.78 -9.52
CA ALA A 404 31.74 4.37 -8.18
C ALA A 404 32.83 3.50 -7.51
N THR A 405 32.99 3.68 -6.20
CA THR A 405 33.96 2.92 -5.40
C THR A 405 33.22 2.13 -4.33
N THR A 406 33.79 0.98 -3.96
CA THR A 406 33.30 0.16 -2.87
C THR A 406 34.45 -0.38 -2.02
N SER A 407 34.12 -0.91 -0.84
CA SER A 407 35.10 -1.43 0.13
C SER A 407 35.29 -2.95 0.03
N ALA A 408 36.36 -3.46 0.65
CA ALA A 408 36.56 -4.91 0.77
C ALA A 408 35.46 -5.61 1.59
N ALA A 409 34.87 -4.91 2.56
CA ALA A 409 33.77 -5.45 3.37
C ALA A 409 32.43 -5.52 2.60
N ARG A 410 32.26 -4.69 1.54
CA ARG A 410 31.06 -4.64 0.70
C ARG A 410 31.46 -4.66 -0.78
N PRO A 411 32.01 -5.78 -1.27
CA PRO A 411 32.62 -5.83 -2.59
C PRO A 411 31.64 -5.81 -3.75
N TYR A 412 30.37 -6.17 -3.53
CA TYR A 412 29.35 -6.16 -4.58
C TYR A 412 28.82 -4.75 -4.80
N LEU A 413 28.80 -4.32 -6.05
CA LEU A 413 28.39 -2.98 -6.48
C LEU A 413 27.27 -3.08 -7.52
N SER A 414 26.16 -2.39 -7.26
CA SER A 414 25.10 -2.13 -8.25
C SER A 414 24.99 -0.63 -8.47
N ILE A 415 24.93 -0.20 -9.73
CA ILE A 415 24.73 1.20 -10.11
C ILE A 415 23.42 1.30 -10.87
N ILE A 416 22.50 2.09 -10.37
CA ILE A 416 21.16 2.27 -10.91
C ILE A 416 20.95 3.73 -11.32
N TYR A 417 20.37 3.96 -12.48
CA TYR A 417 20.02 5.26 -13.01
C TYR A 417 18.52 5.45 -13.05
N LEU A 418 18.01 6.41 -12.30
CA LEU A 418 16.64 6.88 -12.36
C LEU A 418 16.58 8.04 -13.35
N GLN A 419 15.93 7.84 -14.48
CA GLN A 419 15.92 8.76 -15.61
C GLN A 419 14.67 9.66 -15.62
N ALA A 420 14.76 10.78 -16.34
CA ALA A 420 13.67 11.76 -16.45
C ALA A 420 12.40 11.21 -17.12
N ASP A 421 12.48 10.11 -17.90
CA ASP A 421 11.32 9.43 -18.50
C ASP A 421 10.56 8.53 -17.51
N GLY A 422 11.06 8.40 -16.29
CA GLY A 422 10.49 7.54 -15.26
C GLY A 422 10.98 6.10 -15.31
N SER A 423 12.05 5.83 -16.03
CA SER A 423 12.69 4.52 -16.04
C SER A 423 13.77 4.40 -14.96
N ALA A 424 13.97 3.19 -14.48
CA ALA A 424 15.11 2.76 -13.70
C ALA A 424 15.93 1.79 -14.52
N VAL A 425 17.20 2.13 -14.74
CA VAL A 425 18.12 1.35 -15.57
C VAL A 425 19.32 0.92 -14.75
N GLU A 426 19.64 -0.36 -14.77
CA GLU A 426 20.88 -0.88 -14.17
C GLU A 426 22.05 -0.63 -15.11
N LEU A 427 22.97 0.23 -14.68
CA LEU A 427 24.18 0.56 -15.43
C LEU A 427 25.32 -0.43 -15.15
N HIS A 428 25.35 -1.01 -13.94
CA HIS A 428 26.37 -1.96 -13.53
C HIS A 428 25.87 -2.87 -12.42
N ARG A 429 26.27 -4.13 -12.50
CA ARG A 429 26.14 -5.13 -11.42
C ARG A 429 27.41 -5.98 -11.43
N GLY A 430 28.10 -6.05 -10.31
CA GLY A 430 29.29 -6.87 -10.28
C GLY A 430 30.12 -6.73 -9.00
N HIS A 431 31.26 -7.37 -9.05
CA HIS A 431 32.26 -7.42 -7.99
C HIS A 431 33.59 -6.87 -8.54
N PRO A 432 33.82 -5.54 -8.48
CA PRO A 432 35.04 -4.93 -9.04
C PRO A 432 36.29 -5.49 -8.37
N GLU A 433 37.31 -5.81 -9.17
CA GLU A 433 38.63 -6.18 -8.65
C GLU A 433 39.33 -5.00 -7.99
N PRO A 434 40.10 -5.21 -6.91
CA PRO A 434 40.85 -4.15 -6.28
C PRO A 434 42.02 -3.70 -7.18
N ASP A 435 42.30 -2.40 -7.20
CA ASP A 435 43.49 -1.86 -7.79
C ASP A 435 44.74 -2.16 -6.90
N ARG A 436 45.92 -1.70 -7.35
CA ARG A 436 47.22 -1.89 -6.61
C ARG A 436 47.20 -1.28 -5.21
N LYS A 437 46.24 -0.40 -4.90
CA LYS A 437 46.08 0.25 -3.59
C LYS A 437 44.93 -0.40 -2.78
N GLY A 438 44.35 -1.47 -3.29
CA GLY A 438 43.21 -2.15 -2.66
C GLY A 438 41.83 -1.47 -2.84
N VAL A 439 41.78 -0.41 -3.67
CA VAL A 439 40.53 0.30 -3.96
C VAL A 439 39.75 -0.45 -5.06
N ARG A 440 38.51 -0.77 -4.78
CA ARG A 440 37.60 -1.37 -5.76
C ARG A 440 36.78 -0.28 -6.44
N ARG A 441 36.98 -0.11 -7.74
CA ARG A 441 36.34 0.96 -8.52
C ARG A 441 35.79 0.44 -9.84
N VAL A 442 34.63 0.98 -10.22
CA VAL A 442 34.09 0.86 -11.58
C VAL A 442 33.98 2.26 -12.18
N THR A 443 34.36 2.38 -13.43
CA THR A 443 34.11 3.58 -14.24
C THR A 443 33.47 3.12 -15.55
N ILE A 444 32.32 3.64 -15.88
CA ILE A 444 31.48 3.27 -17.02
C ILE A 444 31.04 4.53 -17.78
N GLY A 445 30.69 4.40 -19.05
CA GLY A 445 30.11 5.48 -19.86
C GLY A 445 31.15 6.30 -20.66
N LEU A 446 32.46 6.20 -20.39
CA LEU A 446 33.49 7.00 -21.06
C LEU A 446 34.27 6.25 -22.15
N SER A 447 34.18 4.93 -22.20
CA SER A 447 34.97 4.13 -23.15
C SER A 447 34.43 4.25 -24.57
N GLN A 448 35.31 4.42 -25.54
CA GLN A 448 34.93 4.44 -26.96
C GLN A 448 34.53 3.04 -27.50
N THR A 449 34.89 1.99 -26.77
CA THR A 449 34.59 0.58 -27.13
C THR A 449 33.47 -0.02 -26.31
N ALA A 450 33.03 0.62 -25.23
CA ALA A 450 31.93 0.23 -24.34
C ALA A 450 30.78 1.24 -24.49
N GLN A 451 29.74 1.06 -23.69
CA GLN A 451 28.59 1.97 -23.64
C GLN A 451 29.07 3.41 -23.33
N ARG A 452 28.65 4.34 -24.18
CA ARG A 452 28.88 5.77 -24.01
C ARG A 452 27.59 6.42 -23.57
N TYR A 453 27.59 7.16 -22.46
CA TYR A 453 26.43 7.86 -21.98
C TYR A 453 26.41 9.29 -22.51
N GLN A 454 25.30 9.67 -23.08
CA GLN A 454 25.06 11.00 -23.64
C GLN A 454 23.71 11.51 -23.17
N VAL A 455 23.63 12.76 -22.77
CA VAL A 455 22.39 13.43 -22.38
C VAL A 455 21.49 13.61 -23.61
N ALA A 456 20.29 13.08 -23.53
CA ALA A 456 19.26 13.12 -24.58
C ALA A 456 17.87 13.30 -23.98
N PRO A 457 16.85 13.76 -24.75
CA PRO A 457 15.48 13.86 -24.24
C PRO A 457 14.91 12.50 -23.78
N PRO A 458 13.99 12.53 -22.77
CA PRO A 458 13.43 13.70 -22.11
C PRO A 458 14.38 14.25 -21.04
N PHE A 459 14.34 15.56 -20.83
CA PHE A 459 15.18 16.25 -19.84
C PHE A 459 14.43 16.45 -18.53
N GLY A 460 15.14 16.48 -17.43
CA GLY A 460 14.53 16.68 -16.11
C GLY A 460 15.45 16.34 -14.94
N PRO A 461 14.86 16.17 -13.75
CA PRO A 461 15.58 15.70 -12.59
C PRO A 461 15.87 14.20 -12.70
N GLU A 462 17.13 13.81 -12.53
CA GLU A 462 17.61 12.43 -12.62
C GLU A 462 18.52 12.08 -11.43
N MET A 463 18.73 10.78 -11.18
CA MET A 463 19.56 10.34 -10.05
C MET A 463 20.30 9.06 -10.39
N ILE A 464 21.59 9.02 -10.09
CA ILE A 464 22.40 7.81 -10.15
C ILE A 464 22.69 7.35 -8.72
N ILE A 465 22.38 6.10 -8.42
CA ILE A 465 22.51 5.47 -7.11
C ILE A 465 23.55 4.36 -7.19
N ALA A 466 24.56 4.40 -6.33
CA ALA A 466 25.49 3.31 -6.12
C ALA A 466 25.16 2.59 -4.81
N LEU A 467 24.97 1.28 -4.89
CA LEU A 467 24.66 0.39 -3.77
C LEU A 467 25.80 -0.60 -3.61
N SER A 468 26.42 -0.66 -2.44
CA SER A 468 27.45 -1.66 -2.16
C SER A 468 27.04 -2.57 -0.98
N SER A 469 27.26 -3.88 -1.13
CA SER A 469 26.81 -4.90 -0.21
C SER A 469 27.85 -6.02 -0.03
N ALA A 470 27.72 -6.76 1.07
CA ALA A 470 28.58 -7.91 1.36
C ALA A 470 28.25 -9.13 0.46
N LYS A 471 27.00 -9.21 -0.01
CA LYS A 471 26.48 -10.25 -0.93
C LYS A 471 25.73 -9.58 -2.07
N PRO A 472 25.49 -10.23 -3.21
CA PRO A 472 24.67 -9.67 -4.29
C PRO A 472 23.30 -9.20 -3.75
N LEU A 473 22.96 -7.93 -3.97
CA LEU A 473 21.68 -7.36 -3.56
C LEU A 473 20.54 -7.90 -4.44
N PHE A 474 20.80 -8.02 -5.72
CA PHE A 474 19.90 -8.59 -6.72
C PHE A 474 20.49 -9.89 -7.26
N GLY A 475 19.66 -10.93 -7.42
CA GLY A 475 20.08 -12.20 -8.02
C GLY A 475 20.45 -12.03 -9.51
N ASP A 476 21.22 -12.98 -10.06
CA ASP A 476 21.69 -12.89 -11.46
C ASP A 476 20.53 -12.87 -12.46
N ASP A 477 19.44 -13.59 -12.17
CA ASP A 477 18.22 -13.65 -12.99
C ASP A 477 17.21 -12.53 -12.67
N GLU A 478 17.50 -11.69 -11.68
CA GLU A 478 16.59 -10.64 -11.24
C GLU A 478 16.71 -9.39 -12.11
N VAL A 479 15.68 -9.08 -12.90
CA VAL A 479 15.64 -7.89 -13.75
C VAL A 479 15.39 -6.66 -12.89
N VAL A 480 16.36 -5.74 -12.84
CA VAL A 480 16.25 -4.45 -12.12
C VAL A 480 15.61 -3.38 -12.99
N ASN A 481 15.84 -3.45 -14.30
CA ASN A 481 15.27 -2.50 -15.27
C ASN A 481 13.75 -2.48 -15.23
N GLY A 482 13.17 -1.29 -15.34
CA GLY A 482 11.73 -1.09 -15.27
C GLY A 482 11.37 0.35 -14.99
N THR A 483 10.25 0.59 -14.33
CA THR A 483 9.91 1.93 -13.85
C THR A 483 10.59 2.24 -12.51
N GLU A 484 10.80 3.54 -12.24
CA GLU A 484 11.32 4.01 -10.95
C GLU A 484 10.47 3.49 -9.77
N ARG A 485 9.17 3.37 -9.94
CA ARG A 485 8.26 2.81 -8.91
C ARG A 485 8.56 1.34 -8.64
N GLN A 486 8.68 0.53 -9.69
CA GLN A 486 9.02 -0.90 -9.55
C GLN A 486 10.37 -1.10 -8.87
N PHE A 487 11.36 -0.28 -9.22
CA PHE A 487 12.67 -0.31 -8.59
C PHE A 487 12.60 0.05 -7.09
N LEU A 488 11.94 1.17 -6.73
CA LEU A 488 11.83 1.61 -5.34
C LEU A 488 11.10 0.60 -4.45
N THR A 489 10.02 0.01 -4.95
CA THR A 489 9.29 -1.05 -4.25
C THR A 489 10.18 -2.27 -4.01
N ARG A 490 10.92 -2.70 -5.03
CA ARG A 490 11.83 -3.84 -4.95
C ARG A 490 12.99 -3.55 -3.99
N LEU A 491 13.57 -2.34 -4.07
CA LEU A 491 14.64 -1.91 -3.17
C LEU A 491 14.18 -1.95 -1.70
N ARG A 492 12.99 -1.43 -1.39
CA ARG A 492 12.41 -1.50 -0.03
C ARG A 492 12.26 -2.94 0.46
N ALA A 493 11.70 -3.82 -0.36
CA ALA A 493 11.56 -5.23 0.00
C ALA A 493 12.91 -5.89 0.31
N LYS A 494 13.95 -5.58 -0.46
CA LYS A 494 15.32 -6.07 -0.21
C LYS A 494 15.90 -5.55 1.10
N LEU A 495 15.70 -4.28 1.41
CA LEU A 495 16.18 -3.67 2.66
C LEU A 495 15.49 -4.27 3.89
N VAL A 496 14.20 -4.58 3.79
CA VAL A 496 13.45 -5.23 4.88
C VAL A 496 13.90 -6.69 5.07
N SER A 497 14.14 -7.43 3.97
CA SER A 497 14.52 -8.85 4.04
C SER A 497 15.97 -9.06 4.50
N GLN A 498 16.85 -8.11 4.20
CA GLN A 498 18.24 -8.13 4.64
C GLN A 498 18.36 -7.33 5.93
N GLN A 499 18.02 -7.90 7.07
CA GLN A 499 18.12 -7.28 8.42
C GLN A 499 19.52 -6.74 8.78
N ASP A 500 20.35 -6.39 7.79
CA ASP A 500 21.77 -6.25 7.94
C ASP A 500 22.29 -4.83 7.74
N ASP A 501 23.20 -4.46 8.62
CA ASP A 501 24.21 -3.40 8.48
C ASP A 501 25.12 -3.53 7.25
N ALA A 502 24.80 -4.44 6.32
CA ALA A 502 25.65 -4.86 5.22
C ALA A 502 25.56 -3.98 3.96
N LEU A 503 24.56 -3.07 3.88
CA LEU A 503 24.40 -2.19 2.72
C LEU A 503 24.90 -0.77 3.01
N SER A 504 25.66 -0.22 2.07
CA SER A 504 26.02 1.21 2.00
C SER A 504 25.55 1.78 0.67
N ALA A 505 25.17 3.05 0.66
CA ALA A 505 24.69 3.74 -0.52
C ALA A 505 25.37 5.11 -0.69
N ALA A 506 25.45 5.54 -1.95
CA ALA A 506 25.75 6.91 -2.33
C ALA A 506 24.92 7.26 -3.56
N TYR A 507 24.66 8.54 -3.77
CA TYR A 507 23.99 8.99 -4.97
C TYR A 507 24.57 10.31 -5.49
N VAL A 508 24.33 10.58 -6.76
CA VAL A 508 24.51 11.89 -7.38
C VAL A 508 23.22 12.26 -8.10
N ARG A 509 22.78 13.50 -7.93
CA ARG A 509 21.61 14.05 -8.61
C ARG A 509 22.06 14.82 -9.85
N LEU A 510 21.28 14.68 -10.91
CA LEU A 510 21.49 15.42 -12.14
C LEU A 510 20.25 16.26 -12.44
N GLN A 511 20.48 17.38 -13.09
CA GLN A 511 19.44 18.16 -13.77
C GLN A 511 19.86 18.29 -15.20
N THR A 512 19.17 17.57 -16.08
CA THR A 512 19.41 17.64 -17.53
C THR A 512 18.50 18.70 -18.15
N THR A 513 19.03 19.38 -19.15
CA THR A 513 18.34 20.44 -19.91
C THR A 513 18.71 20.36 -21.39
N ARG A 514 17.95 21.05 -22.21
CA ARG A 514 18.23 21.21 -23.62
C ARG A 514 19.49 22.03 -23.85
#